data_f41e90115f043043fad98196f8f1f530
#
_entry.id   f41e90115f043043fad98196f8f1f530
#
_cell.length_a   1.000
_cell.length_b   1.000
_cell.length_c   1.000
_cell.angle_alpha   90.00
_cell.angle_beta   90.00
_cell.angle_gamma   90.00
#
_symmetry.space_group_name_H-M   'P 1'
#
loop_
_entity.id
_entity.type
_entity.pdbx_description
1 polymer ?
#
loop_
_entity_poly.entity_id
_entity_poly.type
_entity_poly.pdbx_seq_one_letter_code
_entity_poly.pdbx_strand_id
1 'polypeptide(L)'
;MKTLIVYSSQTGNTQKMAEAVNGLISGEKTLCPVDKAPDPAGFDLVVLGFWLMGGKPDPKSSNYLAKVGDANLFLFATHGAAAGSAHAIKAMAHAKSLAPSAQIAGTFSCPGEVSPTFLEKALKKDPPPPWIGDAPAAAGHPDSTDIAHLAEAVKAALPALAA
;
A
#
# COMPACT_ATOMS: atom_id res chain seq x y z
N MET A 1 1.93 -12.62 -18.16
CA MET A 1 1.25 -11.75 -17.19
C MET A 1 1.84 -10.36 -17.30
N LYS A 2 1.00 -9.38 -17.55
CA LYS A 2 1.36 -7.96 -17.64
C LYS A 2 0.99 -7.27 -16.32
N THR A 3 1.96 -6.75 -15.60
CA THR A 3 1.78 -6.20 -14.24
C THR A 3 2.00 -4.70 -14.21
N LEU A 4 1.09 -3.99 -13.55
CA LEU A 4 1.22 -2.57 -13.25
C LEU A 4 1.42 -2.38 -11.76
N ILE A 5 2.54 -1.78 -11.38
CA ILE A 5 2.89 -1.47 -9.99
C ILE A 5 2.83 0.05 -9.82
N VAL A 6 1.84 0.50 -9.06
CA VAL A 6 1.56 1.92 -8.79
C VAL A 6 1.80 2.21 -7.33
N TYR A 7 2.39 3.35 -7.02
CA TYR A 7 2.56 3.76 -5.64
C TYR A 7 2.30 5.26 -5.42
N SER A 8 1.79 5.60 -4.25
CA SER A 8 1.78 6.95 -3.71
C SER A 8 2.69 6.99 -2.48
N SER A 9 3.64 7.89 -2.46
CA SER A 9 4.62 7.98 -1.37
C SER A 9 5.02 9.43 -1.13
N GLN A 10 5.04 9.86 0.14
CA GLN A 10 5.49 11.20 0.54
C GLN A 10 6.94 11.20 1.02
N THR A 11 7.30 10.20 1.82
CA THR A 11 8.60 10.14 2.52
C THR A 11 9.50 9.02 2.00
N GLY A 12 9.04 8.27 0.99
CA GLY A 12 9.79 7.16 0.39
C GLY A 12 9.43 5.77 0.93
N ASN A 13 8.66 5.65 2.00
CA ASN A 13 8.32 4.36 2.61
C ASN A 13 7.57 3.45 1.63
N THR A 14 6.47 3.93 1.07
CA THR A 14 5.65 3.18 0.12
C THR A 14 6.41 2.91 -1.18
N GLN A 15 7.22 3.86 -1.64
CA GLN A 15 8.08 3.68 -2.82
C GLN A 15 9.07 2.54 -2.62
N LYS A 16 9.77 2.49 -1.49
CA LYS A 16 10.70 1.41 -1.15
C LYS A 16 10.05 0.03 -1.24
N MET A 17 8.81 -0.08 -0.76
CA MET A 17 8.04 -1.32 -0.85
C MET A 17 7.64 -1.65 -2.30
N ALA A 18 7.24 -0.64 -3.09
CA ALA A 18 6.91 -0.82 -4.51
C ALA A 18 8.13 -1.30 -5.33
N GLU A 19 9.31 -0.76 -5.06
CA GLU A 19 10.57 -1.20 -5.68
C GLU A 19 10.90 -2.65 -5.32
N ALA A 20 10.66 -3.06 -4.07
CA ALA A 20 10.81 -4.45 -3.65
C ALA A 20 9.85 -5.38 -4.41
N VAL A 21 8.56 -5.02 -4.54
CA VAL A 21 7.59 -5.77 -5.35
C VAL A 21 8.06 -5.88 -6.80
N ASN A 22 8.54 -4.78 -7.38
CA ASN A 22 9.06 -4.78 -8.75
C ASN A 22 10.23 -5.76 -8.94
N GLY A 23 11.07 -5.94 -7.93
CA GLY A 23 12.14 -6.92 -7.94
C GLY A 23 11.67 -8.39 -7.91
N LEU A 24 10.50 -8.64 -7.33
CA LEU A 24 9.94 -9.99 -7.13
C LEU A 24 9.14 -10.51 -8.33
N ILE A 25 8.45 -9.62 -9.03
CA ILE A 25 7.56 -10.01 -10.13
C ILE A 25 8.39 -10.17 -11.41
N SER A 26 8.18 -11.30 -12.10
CA SER A 26 8.78 -11.59 -13.40
C SER A 26 7.83 -11.21 -14.54
N GLY A 27 8.37 -11.09 -15.77
CA GLY A 27 7.59 -10.79 -16.97
C GLY A 27 7.46 -9.30 -17.26
N GLU A 28 6.46 -8.95 -18.07
CA GLU A 28 6.21 -7.57 -18.46
C GLU A 28 5.64 -6.78 -17.26
N LYS A 29 6.33 -5.73 -16.87
CA LYS A 29 5.95 -4.92 -15.71
C LYS A 29 6.25 -3.44 -15.90
N THR A 30 5.39 -2.62 -15.31
CA THR A 30 5.56 -1.17 -15.25
C THR A 30 5.50 -0.73 -13.79
N LEU A 31 6.51 0.00 -13.32
CA LEU A 31 6.54 0.63 -12.01
C LEU A 31 6.46 2.15 -12.18
N CYS A 32 5.50 2.79 -11.53
CA CYS A 32 5.37 4.24 -11.61
C CYS A 32 4.65 4.84 -10.38
N PRO A 33 4.91 6.11 -10.07
CA PRO A 33 4.10 6.83 -9.10
C PRO A 33 2.68 7.05 -9.64
N VAL A 34 1.71 7.15 -8.74
CA VAL A 34 0.29 7.26 -9.06
C VAL A 34 -0.05 8.43 -9.99
N ASP A 35 0.69 9.53 -9.89
CA ASP A 35 0.50 10.70 -10.76
C ASP A 35 0.87 10.45 -12.24
N LYS A 36 1.65 9.41 -12.51
CA LYS A 36 2.10 9.02 -13.84
C LYS A 36 1.53 7.66 -14.27
N ALA A 37 0.65 7.09 -13.46
CA ALA A 37 0.11 5.77 -13.71
C ALA A 37 -0.83 5.80 -14.93
N PRO A 38 -0.67 4.84 -15.87
CA PRO A 38 -1.59 4.68 -16.98
C PRO A 38 -2.96 4.17 -16.49
N ASP A 39 -3.92 4.11 -17.41
CA ASP A 39 -5.17 3.40 -17.16
C ASP A 39 -4.86 1.94 -16.77
N PRO A 40 -5.45 1.41 -15.69
CA PRO A 40 -5.23 0.04 -15.27
C PRO A 40 -5.82 -1.01 -16.20
N ALA A 41 -6.70 -0.64 -17.12
CA ALA A 41 -7.28 -1.55 -18.11
C ALA A 41 -6.19 -2.19 -18.98
N GLY A 42 -6.29 -3.50 -19.19
CA GLY A 42 -5.34 -4.25 -20.01
C GLY A 42 -4.10 -4.74 -19.26
N PHE A 43 -4.06 -4.61 -17.93
CA PHE A 43 -3.10 -5.29 -17.07
C PHE A 43 -3.77 -6.49 -16.39
N ASP A 44 -3.04 -7.60 -16.33
CA ASP A 44 -3.51 -8.82 -15.67
C ASP A 44 -3.50 -8.69 -14.15
N LEU A 45 -2.54 -7.93 -13.63
CA LEU A 45 -2.37 -7.63 -12.21
C LEU A 45 -2.07 -6.14 -12.02
N VAL A 46 -2.82 -5.52 -11.14
CA VAL A 46 -2.51 -4.19 -10.61
C VAL A 46 -2.03 -4.35 -9.16
N VAL A 47 -0.85 -3.82 -8.86
CA VAL A 47 -0.33 -3.70 -7.49
C VAL A 47 -0.41 -2.23 -7.11
N LEU A 48 -1.11 -1.88 -6.06
CA LEU A 48 -1.19 -0.51 -5.58
C LEU A 48 -0.67 -0.38 -4.16
N GLY A 49 0.38 0.42 -4.01
CA GLY A 49 0.93 0.84 -2.73
C GLY A 49 0.49 2.24 -2.34
N PHE A 50 0.06 2.42 -1.09
CA PHE A 50 -0.43 3.69 -0.58
C PHE A 50 -0.01 3.93 0.87
N TRP A 51 -0.12 5.17 1.31
CA TRP A 51 0.01 5.58 2.69
C TRP A 51 -1.35 6.01 3.24
N LEU A 52 -1.48 6.09 4.56
CA LEU A 52 -2.77 6.41 5.19
C LEU A 52 -2.89 7.89 5.53
N MET A 53 -4.01 8.48 5.12
CA MET A 53 -4.45 9.79 5.53
C MET A 53 -5.82 9.68 6.21
N GLY A 54 -5.87 10.00 7.50
CA GLY A 54 -7.13 9.90 8.26
C GLY A 54 -7.71 8.48 8.30
N GLY A 55 -6.87 7.45 8.34
CA GLY A 55 -7.31 6.04 8.37
C GLY A 55 -7.83 5.49 7.04
N LYS A 56 -7.53 6.15 5.94
CA LYS A 56 -7.92 5.77 4.56
C LYS A 56 -6.71 5.84 3.65
N PRO A 57 -6.73 5.21 2.48
CA PRO A 57 -5.74 5.49 1.46
C PRO A 57 -5.68 6.99 1.16
N ASP A 58 -4.49 7.50 0.88
CA ASP A 58 -4.32 8.88 0.45
C ASP A 58 -5.23 9.21 -0.76
N PRO A 59 -5.59 10.49 -0.98
CA PRO A 59 -6.56 10.88 -2.00
C PRO A 59 -6.21 10.44 -3.42
N LYS A 60 -4.92 10.44 -3.79
CA LYS A 60 -4.49 10.04 -5.13
C LYS A 60 -4.69 8.54 -5.34
N SER A 61 -4.33 7.73 -4.35
CA SER A 61 -4.56 6.28 -4.36
C SER A 61 -6.05 5.95 -4.34
N SER A 62 -6.85 6.66 -3.54
CA SER A 62 -8.30 6.49 -3.50
C SER A 62 -8.94 6.73 -4.88
N ASN A 63 -8.54 7.81 -5.56
CA ASN A 63 -9.01 8.13 -6.89
C ASN A 63 -8.56 7.10 -7.94
N TYR A 64 -7.37 6.54 -7.78
CA TYR A 64 -6.86 5.51 -8.69
C TYR A 64 -7.58 4.17 -8.49
N LEU A 65 -7.85 3.77 -7.24
CA LEU A 65 -8.61 2.57 -6.91
C LEU A 65 -9.98 2.54 -7.59
N ALA A 66 -10.66 3.68 -7.64
CA ALA A 66 -11.95 3.80 -8.30
C ALA A 66 -11.92 3.53 -9.82
N LYS A 67 -10.73 3.55 -10.44
CA LYS A 67 -10.52 3.24 -11.86
C LYS A 67 -10.16 1.78 -12.10
N VAL A 68 -9.77 1.04 -11.06
CA VAL A 68 -9.47 -0.38 -11.17
C VAL A 68 -10.77 -1.13 -11.37
N GLY A 69 -10.96 -1.69 -12.57
CA GLY A 69 -12.13 -2.47 -12.92
C GLY A 69 -12.08 -3.88 -12.32
N ASP A 70 -12.24 -4.90 -13.15
CA ASP A 70 -12.27 -6.31 -12.78
C ASP A 70 -10.88 -6.99 -12.74
N ALA A 71 -9.80 -6.20 -12.83
CA ALA A 71 -8.44 -6.70 -12.77
C ALA A 71 -8.13 -7.36 -11.42
N ASN A 72 -7.14 -8.27 -11.41
CA ASN A 72 -6.58 -8.73 -10.15
C ASN A 72 -5.84 -7.58 -9.46
N LEU A 73 -6.09 -7.42 -8.15
CA LEU A 73 -5.57 -6.31 -7.37
C LEU A 73 -4.83 -6.81 -6.12
N PHE A 74 -3.57 -6.49 -6.03
CA PHE A 74 -2.79 -6.63 -4.80
C PHE A 74 -2.60 -5.26 -4.15
N LEU A 75 -2.94 -5.14 -2.88
CA LEU A 75 -2.85 -3.89 -2.12
C LEU A 75 -1.76 -3.96 -1.06
N PHE A 76 -0.94 -2.93 -0.94
CA PHE A 76 -0.08 -2.79 0.23
C PHE A 76 -0.11 -1.36 0.78
N ALA A 77 0.08 -1.22 2.09
CA ALA A 77 0.08 0.07 2.77
C ALA A 77 1.25 0.23 3.73
N THR A 78 1.71 1.47 3.88
CA THR A 78 2.59 1.88 4.97
C THR A 78 1.88 2.89 5.87
N HIS A 79 2.07 2.78 7.17
CA HIS A 79 1.35 3.61 8.15
C HIS A 79 2.13 3.76 9.47
N GLY A 80 1.80 4.79 10.25
CA GLY A 80 2.42 5.02 11.56
C GLY A 80 1.89 4.14 12.69
N ALA A 81 0.88 3.31 12.44
CA ALA A 81 0.28 2.41 13.42
C ALA A 81 1.08 1.10 13.54
N ALA A 82 0.83 0.34 14.60
CA ALA A 82 1.37 -1.01 14.74
C ALA A 82 0.87 -1.94 13.62
N ALA A 83 1.69 -2.92 13.26
CA ALA A 83 1.31 -3.98 12.33
C ALA A 83 0.09 -4.74 12.86
N GLY A 84 -0.90 -5.00 12.00
CA GLY A 84 -2.12 -5.71 12.38
C GLY A 84 -3.06 -4.95 13.33
N SER A 85 -2.82 -3.65 13.56
CA SER A 85 -3.71 -2.82 14.39
C SER A 85 -5.10 -2.69 13.78
N ALA A 86 -6.11 -2.41 14.61
CA ALA A 86 -7.47 -2.15 14.14
C ALA A 86 -7.52 -0.99 13.13
N HIS A 87 -6.66 0.01 13.31
CA HIS A 87 -6.51 1.14 12.38
C HIS A 87 -6.06 0.68 10.99
N ALA A 88 -5.02 -0.15 10.92
CA ALA A 88 -4.50 -0.69 9.67
C ALA A 88 -5.52 -1.63 8.97
N ILE A 89 -6.19 -2.48 9.74
CA ILE A 89 -7.22 -3.41 9.24
C ILE A 89 -8.40 -2.65 8.62
N LYS A 90 -8.92 -1.63 9.31
CA LYS A 90 -10.02 -0.80 8.81
C LYS A 90 -9.63 -0.03 7.55
N ALA A 91 -8.42 0.50 7.51
CA ALA A 91 -7.92 1.23 6.34
C ALA A 91 -7.81 0.32 5.11
N MET A 92 -7.31 -0.91 5.27
CA MET A 92 -7.23 -1.89 4.20
C MET A 92 -8.63 -2.34 3.73
N ALA A 93 -9.57 -2.54 4.64
CA ALA A 93 -10.96 -2.85 4.29
C ALA A 93 -11.61 -1.71 3.48
N HIS A 94 -11.36 -0.46 3.88
CA HIS A 94 -11.81 0.71 3.12
C HIS A 94 -11.17 0.76 1.72
N ALA A 95 -9.86 0.49 1.60
CA ALA A 95 -9.19 0.44 0.31
C ALA A 95 -9.85 -0.56 -0.65
N LYS A 96 -10.15 -1.77 -0.17
CA LYS A 96 -10.87 -2.78 -0.96
C LYS A 96 -12.24 -2.29 -1.44
N SER A 97 -12.97 -1.58 -0.60
CA SER A 97 -14.30 -1.06 -0.95
C SER A 97 -14.28 0.00 -2.06
N LEU A 98 -13.13 0.64 -2.31
CA LEU A 98 -12.98 1.62 -3.39
C LEU A 98 -12.79 0.97 -4.78
N ALA A 99 -12.50 -0.33 -4.84
CA ALA A 99 -12.38 -1.09 -6.07
C ALA A 99 -13.31 -2.32 -6.03
N PRO A 100 -14.64 -2.12 -6.04
CA PRO A 100 -15.61 -3.16 -5.74
C PRO A 100 -15.68 -4.28 -6.79
N SER A 101 -15.24 -4.02 -8.02
CA SER A 101 -15.21 -5.02 -9.10
C SER A 101 -13.89 -5.77 -9.17
N ALA A 102 -12.83 -5.29 -8.51
CA ALA A 102 -11.51 -5.90 -8.57
C ALA A 102 -11.47 -7.24 -7.83
N GLN A 103 -10.71 -8.17 -8.37
CA GLN A 103 -10.43 -9.45 -7.71
C GLN A 103 -9.22 -9.28 -6.79
N ILE A 104 -9.45 -9.30 -5.48
CA ILE A 104 -8.38 -9.11 -4.50
C ILE A 104 -7.48 -10.33 -4.47
N ALA A 105 -6.30 -10.22 -5.09
CA ALA A 105 -5.28 -11.26 -5.11
C ALA A 105 -4.55 -11.41 -3.76
N GLY A 106 -4.38 -10.30 -3.04
CA GLY A 106 -3.77 -10.29 -1.73
C GLY A 106 -3.65 -8.89 -1.15
N THR A 107 -3.28 -8.83 0.12
CA THR A 107 -3.05 -7.56 0.83
C THR A 107 -1.88 -7.68 1.80
N PHE A 108 -1.20 -6.54 2.02
CA PHE A 108 -0.14 -6.43 2.99
C PHE A 108 -0.14 -5.03 3.62
N SER A 109 0.24 -4.90 4.88
CA SER A 109 0.54 -3.59 5.46
C SER A 109 1.64 -3.70 6.51
N CYS A 110 2.43 -2.65 6.65
CA CYS A 110 3.48 -2.58 7.64
C CYS A 110 3.63 -1.17 8.20
N PRO A 111 4.30 -1.02 9.35
CA PRO A 111 4.71 0.28 9.85
C PRO A 111 5.61 0.99 8.83
N GLY A 112 5.56 2.31 8.86
CA GLY A 112 6.46 3.20 8.15
C GLY A 112 6.81 4.39 9.02
N GLU A 113 8.07 4.75 9.07
CA GLU A 113 8.53 5.87 9.88
C GLU A 113 7.77 7.14 9.55
N VAL A 114 7.21 7.76 10.58
CA VAL A 114 6.48 9.03 10.45
C VAL A 114 7.47 10.17 10.48
N SER A 115 7.40 11.07 9.50
CA SER A 115 8.28 12.23 9.48
C SER A 115 8.09 13.09 10.74
N PRO A 116 9.17 13.69 11.31
CA PRO A 116 9.07 14.52 12.51
C PRO A 116 8.05 15.65 12.37
N THR A 117 8.00 16.30 11.21
CA THR A 117 7.06 17.40 10.93
C THR A 117 5.61 16.93 10.96
N PHE A 118 5.32 15.74 10.39
CA PHE A 118 3.98 15.18 10.40
C PHE A 118 3.56 14.72 11.79
N LEU A 119 4.48 14.09 12.53
CA LEU A 119 4.26 13.68 13.92
C LEU A 119 3.95 14.88 14.81
N GLU A 120 4.69 15.96 14.70
CA GLU A 120 4.46 17.20 15.44
C GLU A 120 3.07 17.78 15.18
N LYS A 121 2.64 17.80 13.91
CA LYS A 121 1.27 18.24 13.55
C LYS A 121 0.20 17.31 14.09
N ALA A 122 0.43 16.00 14.07
CA ALA A 122 -0.51 15.00 14.55
C ALA A 122 -0.70 15.11 16.08
N LEU A 123 0.37 15.37 16.82
CA LEU A 123 0.33 15.56 18.28
C LEU A 123 -0.49 16.78 18.72
N LYS A 124 -0.67 17.76 17.85
CA LYS A 124 -1.50 18.96 18.11
C LYS A 124 -2.99 18.75 17.87
N LYS A 125 -3.40 17.60 17.34
CA LYS A 125 -4.81 17.29 17.13
C LYS A 125 -5.51 16.87 18.42
N ASP A 126 -6.77 17.25 18.56
CA ASP A 126 -7.64 16.85 19.66
C ASP A 126 -8.95 16.27 19.10
N PRO A 127 -9.25 14.98 19.31
CA PRO A 127 -8.38 13.97 19.89
C PRO A 127 -7.17 13.63 18.98
N PRO A 128 -6.06 13.15 19.56
CA PRO A 128 -4.91 12.72 18.77
C PRO A 128 -5.27 11.49 17.91
N PRO A 129 -4.61 11.30 16.75
CA PRO A 129 -4.85 10.12 15.92
C PRO A 129 -4.58 8.82 16.67
N PRO A 130 -5.33 7.73 16.38
CA PRO A 130 -5.22 6.47 17.12
C PRO A 130 -3.85 5.78 17.00
N TRP A 131 -3.07 6.10 15.97
CA TRP A 131 -1.74 5.54 15.72
C TRP A 131 -0.60 6.29 16.45
N ILE A 132 -0.88 7.38 17.13
CA ILE A 132 0.14 8.25 17.74
C ILE A 132 1.04 7.48 18.73
N GLY A 133 0.44 6.59 19.52
CA GLY A 133 1.18 5.77 20.48
C GLY A 133 2.12 4.75 19.84
N ASP A 134 1.86 4.36 18.61
CA ASP A 134 2.65 3.37 17.85
C ASP A 134 3.80 4.02 17.06
N ALA A 135 3.72 5.34 16.80
CA ALA A 135 4.66 6.05 15.94
C ALA A 135 6.14 5.90 16.34
N PRO A 136 6.52 5.86 17.64
CA PRO A 136 7.91 5.62 18.01
C PRO A 136 8.43 4.24 17.57
N ALA A 137 7.58 3.21 17.63
CA ALA A 137 7.93 1.86 17.19
C ALA A 137 8.02 1.72 15.67
N ALA A 138 7.42 2.66 14.92
CA ALA A 138 7.52 2.70 13.46
C ALA A 138 8.85 3.30 12.94
N ALA A 139 9.70 3.81 13.83
CA ALA A 139 11.01 4.35 13.45
C ALA A 139 11.88 3.27 12.78
N GLY A 140 12.50 3.62 11.66
CA GLY A 140 13.30 2.70 10.85
C GLY A 140 12.50 1.75 9.94
N HIS A 141 11.16 1.75 10.02
CA HIS A 141 10.31 0.96 9.14
C HIS A 141 9.91 1.74 7.85
N PRO A 142 9.66 1.04 6.74
CA PRO A 142 9.81 -0.40 6.54
C PRO A 142 11.28 -0.85 6.57
N ASP A 143 11.54 -1.94 7.27
CA ASP A 143 12.86 -2.56 7.35
C ASP A 143 12.98 -3.82 6.45
N SER A 144 14.08 -4.55 6.58
CA SER A 144 14.28 -5.78 5.81
C SER A 144 13.28 -6.89 6.15
N THR A 145 12.76 -6.91 7.37
CA THR A 145 11.75 -7.88 7.81
C THR A 145 10.40 -7.57 7.16
N ASP A 146 10.02 -6.29 7.09
CA ASP A 146 8.81 -5.87 6.38
C ASP A 146 8.86 -6.23 4.90
N ILE A 147 10.03 -6.02 4.27
CA ILE A 147 10.25 -6.40 2.87
C ILE A 147 10.14 -7.92 2.69
N ALA A 148 10.68 -8.73 3.61
CA ALA A 148 10.58 -10.18 3.55
C ALA A 148 9.11 -10.63 3.69
N HIS A 149 8.36 -10.08 4.62
CA HIS A 149 6.93 -10.38 4.78
C HIS A 149 6.09 -9.95 3.57
N LEU A 150 6.38 -8.78 2.98
CA LEU A 150 5.76 -8.38 1.73
C LEU A 150 6.05 -9.39 0.60
N ALA A 151 7.30 -9.84 0.51
CA ALA A 151 7.71 -10.82 -0.50
C ALA A 151 6.92 -12.13 -0.38
N GLU A 152 6.72 -12.62 0.85
CA GLU A 152 5.90 -13.81 1.09
C GLU A 152 4.43 -13.59 0.71
N ALA A 153 3.85 -12.43 1.04
CA ALA A 153 2.48 -12.09 0.68
C ALA A 153 2.30 -12.00 -0.85
N VAL A 154 3.24 -11.40 -1.57
CA VAL A 154 3.22 -11.32 -3.03
C VAL A 154 3.36 -12.70 -3.66
N LYS A 155 4.31 -13.52 -3.19
CA LYS A 155 4.49 -14.90 -3.68
C LYS A 155 3.24 -15.75 -3.48
N ALA A 156 2.58 -15.60 -2.35
CA ALA A 156 1.34 -16.33 -2.06
C ALA A 156 0.17 -15.91 -3.00
N ALA A 157 0.17 -14.66 -3.47
CA ALA A 157 -0.85 -14.14 -4.39
C ALA A 157 -0.63 -14.59 -5.84
N LEU A 158 0.63 -14.71 -6.29
CA LEU A 158 0.97 -14.98 -7.69
C LEU A 158 0.42 -16.31 -8.26
N PRO A 159 0.40 -17.45 -7.53
CA PRO A 159 -0.12 -18.70 -8.08
C PRO A 159 -1.61 -18.65 -8.47
N ALA A 160 -2.40 -17.87 -7.74
CA ALA A 160 -3.81 -17.68 -8.06
C ALA A 160 -4.04 -16.90 -9.37
N LEU A 161 -3.02 -16.19 -9.86
CA LEU A 161 -3.06 -15.39 -11.08
C LEU A 161 -2.53 -16.14 -12.31
N ALA A 162 -1.91 -17.30 -12.11
CA ALA A 162 -1.35 -18.14 -13.19
C ALA A 162 -2.27 -19.33 -13.57
N ALA A 163 -3.34 -19.49 -12.81
CA ALA A 163 -4.35 -20.54 -13.05
C ALA A 163 -5.53 -20.00 -13.87
#